data_feaabed52e461700d98c1665e2e1faa5
#
_entry.id   feaabed52e461700d98c1665e2e1faa5
#
_cell.length_a   1.000
_cell.length_b   1.000
_cell.length_c   1.000
_cell.angle_alpha   90.00
_cell.angle_beta   90.00
_cell.angle_gamma   90.00
#
_symmetry.space_group_name_H-M   'P 1'
#
loop_
_entity.id
_entity.type
_entity.pdbx_description
1 polymer ?
#
loop_
_entity_poly.entity_id
_entity_poly.type
_entity_poly.pdbx_seq_one_letter_code
_entity_poly.pdbx_strand_id
1 'polypeptide(L)'
;MAPVTSLTASVNQRLATALASALPEADGVDPLLRRSDRADYQANGILALAKKAKANPRELATQVVAQVTTGDVIKDVEVSGPGFLNITVTDKAITENLAARAADAEGRLGVPRAEHPGTTVIDYAQPNVAKEMHVGHLRSAVIGDSVVQLLEFTGENVVRRHHIGDWGTQFGMLIQYLDEHPHELDHKDAQVTGEEAMSNLDRLYKAARKFFDSDEEFKTRARRRVVDLQAGDPHTLAMWQKFVDESKIYFFSVFEKLDMEIRDADIVGESGYNDMLAETCRLLEDSGVAVRSEGALCVFFDDIKGPDGKPVPLIVQKSDGGYGYAATDLSAIRDRVFNLKANSLIYVVDARQSLHFKMVFETARRAGWLNDDVKAYQLAFGTVLGKDGKPFKTREGETVRLVDLLDEAIDRASAVVREKAQDLSEGEIAERGAQVGIGAVKYADLSTSANRDYKFDLDQMVSLNGDTSVYLQYAYARIQSILRKAGEVRPAAHPELDLHEAERALGLHVDAFAETVAEAATEYAPHKMTAYLYQLASLYTTFYDKCPVLKAETPAQVENRLFLCDVTARTLHQGMALLGIRTPERL
;
A
#
# COMPACT_ATOMS: atom_id res chain seq x y z
N MET A 1 6.45 27.42 -6.30
CA MET A 1 6.58 27.18 -7.73
C MET A 1 5.25 26.65 -8.26
N ALA A 2 4.83 27.02 -9.47
CA ALA A 2 3.68 26.36 -10.08
C ALA A 2 4.01 24.86 -10.26
N PRO A 3 3.03 23.94 -10.12
CA PRO A 3 3.26 22.53 -10.32
C PRO A 3 3.76 22.28 -11.76
N VAL A 4 4.72 21.38 -11.92
CA VAL A 4 5.22 21.00 -13.25
C VAL A 4 4.11 20.25 -13.98
N THR A 5 3.62 20.83 -15.08
CA THR A 5 2.60 20.18 -15.91
C THR A 5 3.24 19.03 -16.70
N SER A 6 2.70 17.83 -16.62
CA SER A 6 3.21 16.71 -17.40
C SER A 6 3.02 16.90 -18.91
N LEU A 7 3.81 16.20 -19.70
CA LEU A 7 3.63 16.21 -21.17
C LEU A 7 2.25 15.66 -21.54
N THR A 8 1.76 14.63 -20.87
CA THR A 8 0.40 14.10 -21.05
C THR A 8 -0.65 15.19 -20.86
N ALA A 9 -0.58 15.93 -19.75
CA ALA A 9 -1.53 17.02 -19.46
C ALA A 9 -1.40 18.17 -20.46
N SER A 10 -0.18 18.54 -20.84
CA SER A 10 0.11 19.58 -21.83
C SER A 10 -0.44 19.22 -23.21
N VAL A 11 -0.22 18.00 -23.67
CA VAL A 11 -0.76 17.49 -24.95
C VAL A 11 -2.28 17.41 -24.88
N ASN A 12 -2.84 16.89 -23.79
CA ASN A 12 -4.28 16.76 -23.60
C ASN A 12 -4.99 18.12 -23.68
N GLN A 13 -4.45 19.14 -23.04
CA GLN A 13 -4.98 20.49 -23.06
C GLN A 13 -4.98 21.08 -24.48
N ARG A 14 -3.88 20.89 -25.26
CA ARG A 14 -3.79 21.37 -26.65
C ARG A 14 -4.78 20.68 -27.56
N LEU A 15 -4.97 19.37 -27.39
CA LEU A 15 -5.97 18.60 -28.13
C LEU A 15 -7.40 19.00 -27.76
N ALA A 16 -7.69 19.22 -26.48
CA ALA A 16 -9.01 19.71 -26.05
C ALA A 16 -9.32 21.09 -26.67
N THR A 17 -8.36 22.00 -26.70
CA THR A 17 -8.48 23.31 -27.37
C THR A 17 -8.72 23.15 -28.88
N ALA A 18 -8.01 22.27 -29.55
CA ALA A 18 -8.17 22.00 -30.97
C ALA A 18 -9.53 21.36 -31.28
N LEU A 19 -10.01 20.45 -30.42
CA LEU A 19 -11.34 19.86 -30.50
C LEU A 19 -12.45 20.92 -30.40
N ALA A 20 -12.37 21.79 -29.38
CA ALA A 20 -13.34 22.88 -29.19
C ALA A 20 -13.33 23.88 -30.36
N SER A 21 -12.15 24.13 -30.96
CA SER A 21 -12.02 25.01 -32.11
C SER A 21 -12.60 24.40 -33.41
N ALA A 22 -12.41 23.09 -33.59
CA ALA A 22 -12.96 22.36 -34.75
C ALA A 22 -14.45 22.08 -34.63
N LEU A 23 -14.94 21.87 -33.41
CA LEU A 23 -16.32 21.50 -33.10
C LEU A 23 -16.73 22.17 -31.77
N PRO A 24 -17.40 23.34 -31.80
CA PRO A 24 -17.74 24.09 -30.58
C PRO A 24 -18.55 23.29 -29.55
N GLU A 25 -19.40 22.35 -30.00
CA GLU A 25 -20.14 21.43 -29.12
C GLU A 25 -19.27 20.36 -28.44
N ALA A 26 -17.98 20.30 -28.77
CA ALA A 26 -16.96 19.46 -28.08
C ALA A 26 -16.20 20.19 -26.97
N ASP A 27 -16.60 21.41 -26.62
CA ASP A 27 -15.99 22.11 -25.48
C ASP A 27 -16.14 21.29 -24.18
N GLY A 28 -15.03 21.13 -23.44
CA GLY A 28 -14.97 20.32 -22.23
C GLY A 28 -14.96 18.80 -22.46
N VAL A 29 -14.90 18.31 -23.70
CA VAL A 29 -14.79 16.88 -23.98
C VAL A 29 -13.34 16.41 -23.85
N ASP A 30 -13.15 15.32 -23.11
CA ASP A 30 -11.84 14.68 -22.94
C ASP A 30 -11.37 14.06 -24.28
N PRO A 31 -10.19 14.42 -24.79
CA PRO A 31 -9.56 13.79 -25.94
C PRO A 31 -9.31 12.28 -25.78
N LEU A 32 -9.37 11.74 -24.57
CA LEU A 32 -9.02 10.34 -24.22
C LEU A 32 -7.60 10.00 -24.66
N LEU A 33 -6.66 10.83 -24.23
CA LEU A 33 -5.23 10.67 -24.50
C LEU A 33 -4.64 9.51 -23.68
N ARG A 34 -3.83 8.68 -24.32
CA ARG A 34 -3.10 7.57 -23.66
C ARG A 34 -1.75 7.35 -24.32
N ARG A 35 -0.82 6.73 -23.61
CA ARG A 35 0.43 6.23 -24.19
C ARG A 35 0.14 5.19 -25.27
N SER A 36 0.99 5.12 -26.29
CA SER A 36 0.79 4.24 -27.42
C SER A 36 2.10 3.62 -27.91
N ASP A 37 2.03 2.39 -28.39
CA ASP A 37 3.17 1.71 -29.05
C ASP A 37 3.42 2.20 -30.49
N ARG A 38 2.50 3.01 -31.05
CA ARG A 38 2.56 3.49 -32.43
C ARG A 38 3.07 4.92 -32.54
N ALA A 39 2.99 5.66 -31.45
CA ALA A 39 3.47 7.03 -31.31
C ALA A 39 3.68 7.30 -29.82
N ASP A 40 4.13 8.49 -29.45
CA ASP A 40 4.28 8.82 -28.02
C ASP A 40 2.93 8.76 -27.29
N TYR A 41 1.88 9.27 -27.95
CA TYR A 41 0.50 9.25 -27.45
C TYR A 41 -0.50 8.92 -28.58
N GLN A 42 -1.70 8.45 -28.16
CA GLN A 42 -2.85 8.30 -29.05
C GLN A 42 -4.10 8.86 -28.37
N ALA A 43 -4.86 9.68 -29.10
CA ALA A 43 -6.15 10.21 -28.65
C ALA A 43 -7.32 9.50 -29.37
N ASN A 44 -8.29 9.02 -28.61
CA ASN A 44 -9.41 8.20 -29.10
C ASN A 44 -10.77 8.88 -28.95
N GLY A 45 -10.86 10.06 -28.34
CA GLY A 45 -12.11 10.78 -28.05
C GLY A 45 -12.93 11.15 -29.28
N ILE A 46 -12.29 11.32 -30.44
CA ILE A 46 -12.95 11.70 -31.68
C ILE A 46 -14.03 10.70 -32.14
N LEU A 47 -13.82 9.40 -31.91
CA LEU A 47 -14.82 8.38 -32.31
C LEU A 47 -16.16 8.56 -31.60
N ALA A 48 -16.13 8.85 -30.31
CA ALA A 48 -17.36 9.08 -29.53
C ALA A 48 -18.05 10.38 -29.97
N LEU A 49 -17.29 11.44 -30.24
CA LEU A 49 -17.81 12.72 -30.75
C LEU A 49 -18.42 12.56 -32.11
N ALA A 50 -17.75 11.92 -33.05
CA ALA A 50 -18.26 11.69 -34.41
C ALA A 50 -19.56 10.89 -34.40
N LYS A 51 -19.69 9.87 -33.54
CA LYS A 51 -20.93 9.13 -33.33
C LYS A 51 -22.05 10.03 -32.83
N LYS A 52 -21.76 10.89 -31.86
CA LYS A 52 -22.75 11.85 -31.29
C LYS A 52 -23.19 12.89 -32.33
N ALA A 53 -22.25 13.43 -33.12
CA ALA A 53 -22.48 14.43 -34.16
C ALA A 53 -22.98 13.82 -35.48
N LYS A 54 -23.08 12.48 -35.60
CA LYS A 54 -23.39 11.75 -36.85
C LYS A 54 -22.47 12.16 -38.01
N ALA A 55 -21.22 12.47 -37.72
CA ALA A 55 -20.17 12.87 -38.65
C ALA A 55 -19.22 11.70 -38.98
N ASN A 56 -18.48 11.86 -40.08
CA ASN A 56 -17.40 10.92 -40.41
C ASN A 56 -16.22 11.13 -39.43
N PRO A 57 -15.80 10.11 -38.65
CA PRO A 57 -14.75 10.28 -37.63
C PRO A 57 -13.41 10.71 -38.21
N ARG A 58 -13.07 10.21 -39.41
CA ARG A 58 -11.81 10.54 -40.08
C ARG A 58 -11.77 11.98 -40.59
N GLU A 59 -12.88 12.49 -41.11
CA GLU A 59 -13.02 13.88 -41.54
C GLU A 59 -12.91 14.82 -40.34
N LEU A 60 -13.61 14.49 -39.25
CA LEU A 60 -13.53 15.23 -37.99
C LEU A 60 -12.11 15.24 -37.43
N ALA A 61 -11.44 14.07 -37.41
CA ALA A 61 -10.03 13.97 -37.01
C ALA A 61 -9.12 14.89 -37.84
N THR A 62 -9.32 14.94 -39.14
CA THR A 62 -8.56 15.84 -40.05
C THR A 62 -8.82 17.32 -39.73
N GLN A 63 -10.05 17.69 -39.43
CA GLN A 63 -10.39 19.05 -39.01
C GLN A 63 -9.73 19.43 -37.68
N VAL A 64 -9.72 18.50 -36.71
CA VAL A 64 -9.04 18.70 -35.41
C VAL A 64 -7.55 18.88 -35.60
N VAL A 65 -6.89 18.01 -36.39
CA VAL A 65 -5.46 18.11 -36.66
C VAL A 65 -5.07 19.48 -37.24
N ALA A 66 -5.93 20.04 -38.12
CA ALA A 66 -5.70 21.37 -38.70
C ALA A 66 -5.74 22.52 -37.66
N GLN A 67 -6.31 22.28 -36.46
CA GLN A 67 -6.37 23.25 -35.36
C GLN A 67 -5.25 23.01 -34.28
N VAL A 68 -4.50 21.92 -34.38
CA VAL A 68 -3.44 21.63 -33.41
C VAL A 68 -2.22 22.51 -33.65
N THR A 69 -1.77 23.23 -32.63
CA THR A 69 -0.51 23.98 -32.67
C THR A 69 0.66 23.01 -32.49
N THR A 70 1.54 22.96 -33.49
CA THR A 70 2.78 22.16 -33.48
C THR A 70 4.03 23.03 -33.35
N GLY A 71 5.19 22.43 -33.08
CA GLY A 71 6.51 23.05 -33.09
C GLY A 71 7.13 23.33 -31.73
N ASP A 72 6.31 23.46 -30.66
CA ASP A 72 6.81 23.61 -29.29
C ASP A 72 6.78 22.29 -28.48
N VAL A 73 5.59 21.81 -28.09
CA VAL A 73 5.42 20.53 -27.38
C VAL A 73 5.12 19.41 -28.36
N ILE A 74 4.17 19.64 -29.26
CA ILE A 74 3.75 18.65 -30.26
C ILE A 74 4.58 18.81 -31.51
N LYS A 75 5.31 17.76 -31.91
CA LYS A 75 6.09 17.69 -33.14
C LYS A 75 5.16 17.42 -34.33
N ASP A 76 4.30 16.42 -34.19
CA ASP A 76 3.45 15.96 -35.28
C ASP A 76 2.17 15.28 -34.74
N VAL A 77 1.09 15.32 -35.55
CA VAL A 77 -0.17 14.62 -35.29
C VAL A 77 -0.67 13.96 -36.57
N GLU A 78 -0.80 12.66 -36.57
CA GLU A 78 -1.27 11.86 -37.70
C GLU A 78 -2.63 11.24 -37.41
N VAL A 79 -3.53 11.31 -38.43
CA VAL A 79 -4.82 10.58 -38.39
C VAL A 79 -4.58 9.11 -38.72
N SER A 80 -4.93 8.21 -37.81
CA SER A 80 -4.75 6.76 -37.95
C SER A 80 -6.10 6.03 -37.85
N GLY A 81 -6.24 4.93 -38.58
CA GLY A 81 -7.42 4.08 -38.52
C GLY A 81 -8.73 4.84 -38.80
N PRO A 82 -9.78 4.60 -38.00
CA PRO A 82 -11.10 5.21 -38.21
C PRO A 82 -11.19 6.66 -37.71
N GLY A 83 -10.13 7.26 -37.16
CA GLY A 83 -10.17 8.62 -36.61
C GLY A 83 -9.39 8.75 -35.29
N PHE A 84 -8.41 7.87 -35.01
CA PHE A 84 -7.47 8.03 -33.92
C PHE A 84 -6.45 9.11 -34.29
N LEU A 85 -5.97 9.86 -33.30
CA LEU A 85 -4.85 10.77 -33.48
C LEU A 85 -3.61 10.15 -32.83
N ASN A 86 -2.57 9.91 -33.61
CA ASN A 86 -1.24 9.55 -33.12
C ASN A 86 -0.41 10.83 -32.97
N ILE A 87 0.14 11.08 -31.80
CA ILE A 87 0.84 12.31 -31.44
C ILE A 87 2.28 12.00 -31.10
N THR A 88 3.20 12.73 -31.72
CA THR A 88 4.63 12.74 -31.40
C THR A 88 5.01 14.07 -30.78
N VAL A 89 5.69 14.05 -29.62
CA VAL A 89 6.18 15.26 -28.95
C VAL A 89 7.62 15.59 -29.40
N THR A 90 8.04 16.84 -29.22
CA THR A 90 9.42 17.25 -29.53
C THR A 90 10.42 16.72 -28.51
N ASP A 91 11.65 16.44 -28.92
CA ASP A 91 12.75 16.05 -28.02
C ASP A 91 13.04 17.15 -27.01
N LYS A 92 12.97 18.40 -27.46
CA LYS A 92 13.11 19.59 -26.64
C LYS A 92 12.10 19.58 -25.48
N ALA A 93 10.82 19.32 -25.76
CA ALA A 93 9.77 19.31 -24.74
C ALA A 93 10.00 18.19 -23.70
N ILE A 94 10.47 17.02 -24.13
CA ILE A 94 10.85 15.93 -23.22
C ILE A 94 11.94 16.41 -22.26
N THR A 95 13.06 16.92 -22.79
CA THR A 95 14.23 17.32 -21.99
C THR A 95 13.90 18.51 -21.06
N GLU A 96 13.19 19.52 -21.54
CA GLU A 96 12.78 20.68 -20.73
C GLU A 96 11.84 20.27 -19.57
N ASN A 97 10.88 19.38 -19.83
CA ASN A 97 9.97 18.90 -18.80
C ASN A 97 10.70 18.10 -17.72
N LEU A 98 11.60 17.19 -18.13
CA LEU A 98 12.43 16.44 -17.18
C LEU A 98 13.34 17.37 -16.36
N ALA A 99 13.89 18.42 -16.97
CA ALA A 99 14.69 19.41 -16.27
C ALA A 99 13.88 20.17 -15.23
N ALA A 100 12.63 20.54 -15.55
CA ALA A 100 11.73 21.18 -14.60
C ALA A 100 11.38 20.26 -13.42
N ARG A 101 11.16 18.96 -13.66
CA ARG A 101 10.93 17.97 -12.60
C ARG A 101 12.16 17.76 -11.72
N ALA A 102 13.33 17.68 -12.35
CA ALA A 102 14.60 17.52 -11.62
C ALA A 102 14.97 18.75 -10.79
N ALA A 103 14.51 19.93 -11.18
CA ALA A 103 14.71 21.19 -10.46
C ALA A 103 13.75 21.38 -9.26
N ASP A 104 12.83 20.46 -9.01
CA ASP A 104 11.94 20.49 -7.86
C ASP A 104 12.75 20.45 -6.56
N ALA A 105 12.74 21.55 -5.82
CA ALA A 105 13.56 21.74 -4.62
C ALA A 105 13.19 20.78 -3.47
N GLU A 106 11.96 20.25 -3.47
CA GLU A 106 11.50 19.26 -2.50
C GLU A 106 11.82 17.82 -2.91
N GLY A 107 12.40 17.61 -4.10
CA GLY A 107 12.74 16.29 -4.61
C GLY A 107 11.53 15.42 -4.99
N ARG A 108 10.36 16.03 -5.15
CA ARG A 108 9.09 15.34 -5.41
C ARG A 108 8.90 14.96 -6.89
N LEU A 109 9.83 15.36 -7.75
CA LEU A 109 9.80 15.08 -9.19
C LEU A 109 8.51 15.57 -9.90
N GLY A 110 7.98 16.70 -9.43
CA GLY A 110 6.79 17.32 -10.00
C GLY A 110 5.46 16.72 -9.53
N VAL A 111 5.46 15.84 -8.53
CA VAL A 111 4.22 15.35 -7.89
C VAL A 111 3.62 16.48 -7.05
N PRO A 112 2.41 16.95 -7.36
CA PRO A 112 1.79 18.03 -6.59
C PRO A 112 1.36 17.55 -5.22
N ARG A 113 1.21 18.51 -4.29
CA ARG A 113 0.51 18.29 -3.01
C ARG A 113 -0.97 18.61 -3.18
N ALA A 114 -1.83 17.93 -2.42
CA ALA A 114 -3.23 18.27 -2.31
C ALA A 114 -3.39 19.74 -1.87
N GLU A 115 -4.20 20.51 -2.58
CA GLU A 115 -4.51 21.92 -2.22
C GLU A 115 -5.37 21.99 -0.97
N HIS A 116 -6.26 21.03 -0.78
CA HIS A 116 -7.17 20.90 0.35
C HIS A 116 -7.06 19.50 0.94
N PRO A 117 -6.01 19.25 1.78
CA PRO A 117 -5.79 17.93 2.33
C PRO A 117 -6.93 17.52 3.27
N GLY A 118 -7.51 16.35 3.03
CA GLY A 118 -8.44 15.71 3.94
C GLY A 118 -7.70 14.99 5.07
N THR A 119 -8.44 14.55 6.08
CA THR A 119 -7.92 13.64 7.11
C THR A 119 -8.34 12.21 6.78
N THR A 120 -7.38 11.36 6.47
CA THR A 120 -7.58 9.94 6.20
C THR A 120 -7.07 9.11 7.37
N VAL A 121 -7.95 8.36 8.00
CA VAL A 121 -7.57 7.36 9.00
C VAL A 121 -7.40 6.02 8.29
N ILE A 122 -6.23 5.42 8.42
CA ILE A 122 -5.94 4.11 7.85
C ILE A 122 -5.69 3.09 8.97
N ASP A 123 -6.45 2.00 8.93
CA ASP A 123 -6.39 0.90 9.88
C ASP A 123 -5.74 -0.32 9.23
N TYR A 124 -4.57 -0.69 9.70
CA TYR A 124 -3.75 -1.75 9.12
C TYR A 124 -2.81 -2.38 10.16
N ALA A 125 -2.18 -3.50 9.83
CA ALA A 125 -1.27 -4.21 10.71
C ALA A 125 -1.89 -4.45 12.10
N GLN A 126 -2.93 -5.30 12.15
CA GLN A 126 -3.78 -5.55 13.31
C GLN A 126 -3.47 -6.92 13.96
N PRO A 127 -2.32 -7.08 14.62
CA PRO A 127 -1.98 -8.34 15.29
C PRO A 127 -2.79 -8.54 16.56
N ASN A 128 -2.91 -9.80 16.98
CA ASN A 128 -3.54 -10.16 18.25
C ASN A 128 -2.49 -10.25 19.36
N VAL A 129 -2.79 -9.66 20.50
CA VAL A 129 -1.97 -9.76 21.72
C VAL A 129 -1.84 -11.22 22.17
N ALA A 130 -0.67 -11.58 22.69
CA ALA A 130 -0.28 -12.91 23.13
C ALA A 130 -0.29 -13.97 22.01
N LYS A 131 -0.12 -13.56 20.75
CA LYS A 131 0.01 -14.45 19.59
C LYS A 131 1.13 -13.99 18.68
N GLU A 132 1.87 -14.95 18.14
CA GLU A 132 2.88 -14.65 17.12
C GLU A 132 2.24 -14.12 15.84
N MET A 133 2.90 -13.16 15.22
CA MET A 133 2.52 -12.70 13.88
C MET A 133 2.87 -13.78 12.85
N HIS A 134 1.97 -13.98 11.92
CA HIS A 134 2.13 -14.95 10.84
C HIS A 134 2.02 -14.28 9.46
N VAL A 135 2.31 -15.02 8.42
CA VAL A 135 2.31 -14.53 7.02
C VAL A 135 1.01 -13.80 6.63
N GLY A 136 -0.12 -14.11 7.25
CA GLY A 136 -1.39 -13.41 7.01
C GLY A 136 -1.38 -11.95 7.47
N HIS A 137 -0.53 -11.58 8.45
CA HIS A 137 -0.38 -10.20 8.91
C HIS A 137 0.51 -9.37 7.96
N LEU A 138 1.37 -10.03 7.17
CA LEU A 138 2.29 -9.36 6.23
C LEU A 138 1.52 -8.47 5.25
N ARG A 139 0.46 -8.98 4.64
CA ARG A 139 -0.30 -8.25 3.61
C ARG A 139 -0.93 -6.97 4.13
N SER A 140 -1.60 -7.05 5.29
CA SER A 140 -2.18 -5.86 5.92
C SER A 140 -1.11 -4.82 6.21
N ALA A 141 0.04 -5.24 6.75
CA ALA A 141 1.15 -4.37 7.11
C ALA A 141 1.74 -3.68 5.86
N VAL A 142 2.15 -4.46 4.87
CA VAL A 142 2.89 -3.96 3.70
C VAL A 142 2.00 -3.11 2.78
N ILE A 143 0.76 -3.54 2.52
CA ILE A 143 -0.19 -2.79 1.70
C ILE A 143 -0.57 -1.49 2.41
N GLY A 144 -0.89 -1.56 3.72
CA GLY A 144 -1.25 -0.40 4.51
C GLY A 144 -0.15 0.65 4.57
N ASP A 145 1.09 0.23 4.84
CA ASP A 145 2.24 1.13 4.89
C ASP A 145 2.48 1.82 3.54
N SER A 146 2.43 1.08 2.43
CA SER A 146 2.60 1.67 1.10
C SER A 146 1.48 2.68 0.77
N VAL A 147 0.22 2.40 1.13
CA VAL A 147 -0.88 3.35 0.94
C VAL A 147 -0.67 4.60 1.80
N VAL A 148 -0.19 4.46 3.03
CA VAL A 148 0.18 5.60 3.89
C VAL A 148 1.24 6.45 3.21
N GLN A 149 2.34 5.84 2.72
CA GLN A 149 3.42 6.56 2.04
C GLN A 149 2.91 7.33 0.81
N LEU A 150 2.05 6.71 0.00
CA LEU A 150 1.43 7.36 -1.17
C LEU A 150 0.57 8.56 -0.78
N LEU A 151 -0.29 8.41 0.22
CA LEU A 151 -1.20 9.48 0.67
C LEU A 151 -0.45 10.64 1.32
N GLU A 152 0.53 10.37 2.18
CA GLU A 152 1.38 11.42 2.76
C GLU A 152 2.21 12.13 1.71
N PHE A 153 2.74 11.40 0.74
CA PHE A 153 3.49 11.99 -0.37
C PHE A 153 2.62 12.87 -1.25
N THR A 154 1.36 12.52 -1.47
CA THR A 154 0.40 13.38 -2.20
C THR A 154 -0.19 14.51 -1.34
N GLY A 155 0.21 14.61 -0.06
CA GLY A 155 -0.11 15.74 0.80
C GLY A 155 -1.37 15.58 1.62
N GLU A 156 -1.93 14.38 1.74
CA GLU A 156 -3.05 14.09 2.64
C GLU A 156 -2.60 14.07 4.11
N ASN A 157 -3.50 14.40 5.03
CA ASN A 157 -3.27 14.24 6.46
C ASN A 157 -3.62 12.80 6.85
N VAL A 158 -2.61 11.95 7.05
CA VAL A 158 -2.81 10.55 7.38
C VAL A 158 -2.70 10.32 8.88
N VAL A 159 -3.71 9.67 9.45
CA VAL A 159 -3.71 9.18 10.84
C VAL A 159 -3.63 7.65 10.79
N ARG A 160 -2.48 7.11 11.20
CA ARG A 160 -2.30 5.66 11.31
C ARG A 160 -3.08 5.13 12.50
N ARG A 161 -3.69 3.96 12.35
CA ARG A 161 -4.30 3.20 13.44
C ARG A 161 -3.95 1.73 13.27
N HIS A 162 -3.55 1.13 14.39
CA HIS A 162 -3.32 -0.31 14.49
C HIS A 162 -4.27 -0.85 15.54
N HIS A 163 -5.39 -1.38 15.07
CA HIS A 163 -6.46 -1.91 15.92
C HIS A 163 -6.10 -3.32 16.38
N ILE A 164 -5.23 -3.41 17.40
CA ILE A 164 -4.77 -4.70 17.93
C ILE A 164 -5.88 -5.41 18.71
N GLY A 165 -5.90 -6.76 18.62
CA GLY A 165 -6.82 -7.59 19.40
C GLY A 165 -6.30 -7.78 20.82
N ASP A 166 -6.57 -6.82 21.70
CA ASP A 166 -6.10 -6.80 23.08
C ASP A 166 -7.21 -7.03 24.11
N TRP A 167 -8.41 -7.40 23.68
CA TRP A 167 -9.56 -7.59 24.55
C TRP A 167 -10.33 -8.87 24.23
N GLY A 168 -10.98 -9.46 25.24
CA GLY A 168 -11.90 -10.58 25.05
C GLY A 168 -11.58 -11.84 25.84
N THR A 169 -12.34 -12.91 25.58
CA THR A 169 -12.31 -14.20 26.29
C THR A 169 -10.91 -14.84 26.35
N GLN A 170 -10.08 -14.58 25.38
CA GLN A 170 -8.72 -15.11 25.30
C GLN A 170 -7.86 -14.68 26.50
N PHE A 171 -8.04 -13.46 27.02
CA PHE A 171 -7.27 -12.96 28.16
C PHE A 171 -7.73 -13.58 29.46
N GLY A 172 -9.05 -13.73 29.65
CA GLY A 172 -9.55 -14.45 30.80
C GLY A 172 -9.05 -15.90 30.89
N MET A 173 -8.99 -16.57 29.73
CA MET A 173 -8.45 -17.92 29.60
C MET A 173 -6.95 -17.98 29.93
N LEU A 174 -6.14 -17.09 29.36
CA LEU A 174 -4.68 -17.06 29.58
C LEU A 174 -4.33 -16.70 31.02
N ILE A 175 -4.96 -15.66 31.57
CA ILE A 175 -4.73 -15.22 32.97
C ILE A 175 -5.14 -16.32 33.94
N GLN A 176 -6.32 -16.93 33.75
CA GLN A 176 -6.77 -18.02 34.60
C GLN A 176 -5.84 -19.23 34.57
N TYR A 177 -5.33 -19.57 33.36
CA TYR A 177 -4.37 -20.66 33.20
C TYR A 177 -3.08 -20.40 33.97
N LEU A 178 -2.53 -19.20 33.89
CA LEU A 178 -1.30 -18.84 34.58
C LEU A 178 -1.46 -18.75 36.10
N ASP A 179 -2.62 -18.31 36.59
CA ASP A 179 -2.91 -18.31 38.03
C ASP A 179 -2.99 -19.76 38.59
N GLU A 180 -3.45 -20.71 37.78
CA GLU A 180 -3.51 -22.13 38.18
C GLU A 180 -2.18 -22.87 37.95
N HIS A 181 -1.31 -22.34 37.08
CA HIS A 181 0.00 -22.92 36.72
C HIS A 181 1.14 -21.92 36.88
N PRO A 182 1.35 -21.34 38.08
CA PRO A 182 2.32 -20.24 38.26
C PRO A 182 3.78 -20.62 37.96
N HIS A 183 4.10 -21.92 38.01
CA HIS A 183 5.43 -22.46 37.68
C HIS A 183 5.77 -22.39 36.16
N GLU A 184 4.77 -22.21 35.30
CA GLU A 184 4.98 -22.02 33.86
C GLU A 184 5.45 -20.60 33.48
N LEU A 185 5.35 -19.66 34.45
CA LEU A 185 5.98 -18.33 34.40
C LEU A 185 7.37 -18.35 35.04
N ASP A 186 8.19 -19.36 34.82
CA ASP A 186 9.44 -19.56 35.54
C ASP A 186 10.38 -18.34 35.41
N HIS A 187 11.12 -18.03 36.47
CA HIS A 187 11.94 -16.81 36.64
C HIS A 187 13.04 -16.58 35.57
N LYS A 188 13.27 -17.54 34.70
CA LYS A 188 14.12 -17.40 33.53
C LYS A 188 13.44 -16.59 32.42
N ASP A 189 12.12 -16.68 32.28
CA ASP A 189 11.34 -15.96 31.27
C ASP A 189 11.16 -14.48 31.63
N ALA A 190 11.35 -14.10 32.88
CA ALA A 190 11.28 -12.70 33.32
C ALA A 190 12.41 -11.80 32.79
N GLN A 191 13.45 -12.37 32.17
CA GLN A 191 14.58 -11.63 31.57
C GLN A 191 14.59 -11.70 30.03
N VAL A 192 13.63 -12.42 29.45
CA VAL A 192 13.52 -12.64 28.01
C VAL A 192 12.52 -11.63 27.45
N THR A 193 12.88 -10.98 26.36
CA THR A 193 12.04 -9.95 25.70
C THR A 193 11.93 -10.23 24.20
N GLY A 194 10.97 -9.59 23.54
CA GLY A 194 10.82 -9.66 22.10
C GLY A 194 10.31 -11.02 21.59
N GLU A 195 11.01 -11.60 20.62
CA GLU A 195 10.58 -12.83 19.93
C GLU A 195 10.48 -14.04 20.87
N GLU A 196 11.42 -14.21 21.77
CA GLU A 196 11.43 -15.35 22.72
C GLU A 196 10.30 -15.22 23.74
N ALA A 197 10.04 -14.02 24.27
CA ALA A 197 8.91 -13.77 25.16
C ALA A 197 7.58 -14.04 24.47
N MET A 198 7.46 -13.63 23.20
CA MET A 198 6.25 -13.86 22.42
C MET A 198 6.02 -15.35 22.13
N SER A 199 7.08 -16.09 21.78
CA SER A 199 6.99 -17.55 21.58
C SER A 199 6.52 -18.26 22.84
N ASN A 200 7.00 -17.82 24.02
CA ASN A 200 6.52 -18.33 25.30
C ASN A 200 5.03 -18.00 25.54
N LEU A 201 4.61 -16.76 25.28
CA LEU A 201 3.22 -16.36 25.42
C LEU A 201 2.29 -17.14 24.48
N ASP A 202 2.69 -17.36 23.23
CA ASP A 202 1.91 -18.15 22.25
C ASP A 202 1.81 -19.62 22.68
N ARG A 203 2.89 -20.19 23.22
CA ARG A 203 2.88 -21.54 23.82
C ARG A 203 1.89 -21.63 24.97
N LEU A 204 1.94 -20.68 25.90
CA LEU A 204 1.02 -20.59 27.03
C LEU A 204 -0.42 -20.39 26.58
N TYR A 205 -0.65 -19.58 25.57
CA TYR A 205 -1.95 -19.40 24.95
C TYR A 205 -2.51 -20.72 24.38
N LYS A 206 -1.69 -21.48 23.65
CA LYS A 206 -2.09 -22.77 23.09
C LYS A 206 -2.42 -23.78 24.19
N ALA A 207 -1.63 -23.81 25.29
CA ALA A 207 -1.91 -24.63 26.45
C ALA A 207 -3.22 -24.24 27.14
N ALA A 208 -3.41 -22.96 27.44
CA ALA A 208 -4.65 -22.45 28.03
C ALA A 208 -5.88 -22.75 27.15
N ARG A 209 -5.74 -22.63 25.84
CA ARG A 209 -6.80 -22.95 24.88
C ARG A 209 -7.22 -24.42 24.94
N LYS A 210 -6.25 -25.33 25.06
CA LYS A 210 -6.52 -26.75 25.20
C LYS A 210 -7.35 -27.05 26.46
N PHE A 211 -7.02 -26.42 27.61
CA PHE A 211 -7.81 -26.54 28.83
C PHE A 211 -9.21 -25.96 28.64
N PHE A 212 -9.32 -24.78 28.06
CA PHE A 212 -10.60 -24.12 27.80
C PHE A 212 -11.53 -24.97 26.92
N ASP A 213 -11.00 -25.70 25.96
CA ASP A 213 -11.81 -26.55 25.07
C ASP A 213 -12.18 -27.91 25.67
N SER A 214 -11.42 -28.41 26.69
CA SER A 214 -11.58 -29.74 27.24
C SER A 214 -12.11 -29.79 28.68
N ASP A 215 -12.09 -28.67 29.43
CA ASP A 215 -12.51 -28.59 30.83
C ASP A 215 -13.59 -27.52 31.04
N GLU A 216 -14.84 -27.92 31.27
CA GLU A 216 -15.97 -27.00 31.47
C GLU A 216 -15.87 -26.19 32.78
N GLU A 217 -15.22 -26.72 33.81
CA GLU A 217 -15.00 -25.97 35.06
C GLU A 217 -13.95 -24.87 34.84
N PHE A 218 -12.84 -25.18 34.17
CA PHE A 218 -11.85 -24.19 33.77
C PHE A 218 -12.48 -23.11 32.87
N LYS A 219 -13.27 -23.51 31.89
CA LYS A 219 -13.99 -22.60 30.99
C LYS A 219 -14.89 -21.61 31.74
N THR A 220 -15.57 -22.10 32.79
CA THR A 220 -16.41 -21.26 33.65
C THR A 220 -15.55 -20.24 34.41
N ARG A 221 -14.42 -20.67 35.01
CA ARG A 221 -13.50 -19.78 35.71
C ARG A 221 -12.85 -18.75 34.76
N ALA A 222 -12.44 -19.19 33.58
CA ALA A 222 -11.88 -18.31 32.55
C ALA A 222 -12.87 -17.22 32.09
N ARG A 223 -14.13 -17.57 31.92
CA ARG A 223 -15.22 -16.60 31.62
C ARG A 223 -15.42 -15.60 32.76
N ARG A 224 -15.38 -16.07 34.03
CA ARG A 224 -15.45 -15.18 35.17
C ARG A 224 -14.27 -14.21 35.20
N ARG A 225 -13.07 -14.67 34.86
CA ARG A 225 -11.86 -13.81 34.76
C ARG A 225 -12.03 -12.69 33.72
N VAL A 226 -12.78 -12.92 32.65
CA VAL A 226 -13.14 -11.84 31.69
C VAL A 226 -14.01 -10.78 32.36
N VAL A 227 -14.97 -11.20 33.22
CA VAL A 227 -15.81 -10.27 33.97
C VAL A 227 -14.96 -9.48 34.98
N ASP A 228 -14.03 -10.15 35.67
CA ASP A 228 -13.08 -9.48 36.58
C ASP A 228 -12.20 -8.45 35.84
N LEU A 229 -11.73 -8.78 34.64
CA LEU A 229 -11.00 -7.84 33.78
C LEU A 229 -11.85 -6.62 33.43
N GLN A 230 -13.10 -6.83 33.04
CA GLN A 230 -14.05 -5.76 32.71
C GLN A 230 -14.46 -4.92 33.92
N ALA A 231 -14.48 -5.51 35.09
CA ALA A 231 -14.77 -4.83 36.36
C ALA A 231 -13.57 -4.06 36.93
N GLY A 232 -12.39 -4.18 36.29
CA GLY A 232 -11.20 -3.47 36.75
C GLY A 232 -10.48 -4.14 37.91
N ASP A 233 -10.58 -5.47 38.07
CA ASP A 233 -9.82 -6.19 39.10
C ASP A 233 -8.33 -5.94 38.97
N PRO A 234 -7.64 -5.43 40.02
CA PRO A 234 -6.25 -4.96 39.92
C PRO A 234 -5.26 -6.05 39.50
N HIS A 235 -5.43 -7.28 39.97
CA HIS A 235 -4.55 -8.39 39.61
C HIS A 235 -4.72 -8.78 38.15
N THR A 236 -5.97 -8.92 37.72
CA THR A 236 -6.32 -9.28 36.33
C THR A 236 -5.84 -8.21 35.34
N LEU A 237 -6.04 -6.92 35.67
CA LEU A 237 -5.55 -5.81 34.87
C LEU A 237 -4.01 -5.78 34.77
N ALA A 238 -3.31 -6.03 35.88
CA ALA A 238 -1.86 -6.04 35.88
C ALA A 238 -1.28 -7.16 34.98
N MET A 239 -1.90 -8.35 35.03
CA MET A 239 -1.52 -9.46 34.15
C MET A 239 -1.84 -9.16 32.69
N TRP A 240 -3.01 -8.62 32.41
CA TRP A 240 -3.40 -8.19 31.05
C TRP A 240 -2.44 -7.14 30.51
N GLN A 241 -2.12 -6.09 31.27
CA GLN A 241 -1.20 -5.05 30.85
C GLN A 241 0.18 -5.61 30.51
N LYS A 242 0.68 -6.56 31.30
CA LYS A 242 1.94 -7.24 31.02
C LYS A 242 1.92 -7.94 29.66
N PHE A 243 0.84 -8.64 29.32
CA PHE A 243 0.73 -9.29 27.99
C PHE A 243 0.69 -8.29 26.85
N VAL A 244 0.00 -7.16 27.04
CA VAL A 244 -0.06 -6.08 26.05
C VAL A 244 1.33 -5.49 25.84
N ASP A 245 2.05 -5.18 26.90
CA ASP A 245 3.38 -4.56 26.83
C ASP A 245 4.40 -5.49 26.15
N GLU A 246 4.46 -6.76 26.53
CA GLU A 246 5.32 -7.76 25.89
C GLU A 246 4.97 -7.96 24.42
N SER A 247 3.70 -8.01 24.10
CA SER A 247 3.25 -8.15 22.70
C SER A 247 3.62 -6.93 21.86
N LYS A 248 3.52 -5.72 22.41
CA LYS A 248 3.93 -4.50 21.73
C LYS A 248 5.43 -4.50 21.41
N ILE A 249 6.26 -4.91 22.36
CA ILE A 249 7.73 -5.04 22.14
C ILE A 249 8.00 -5.95 20.94
N TYR A 250 7.33 -7.10 20.89
CA TYR A 250 7.45 -8.02 19.77
C TYR A 250 6.91 -7.41 18.45
N PHE A 251 5.75 -6.77 18.47
CA PHE A 251 5.19 -6.14 17.26
C PHE A 251 6.14 -5.08 16.70
N PHE A 252 6.70 -4.24 17.56
CA PHE A 252 7.68 -3.24 17.14
C PHE A 252 8.92 -3.88 16.51
N SER A 253 9.44 -4.99 17.06
CA SER A 253 10.59 -5.68 16.48
C SER A 253 10.31 -6.22 15.09
N VAL A 254 9.11 -6.75 14.85
CA VAL A 254 8.67 -7.22 13.52
C VAL A 254 8.50 -6.06 12.54
N PHE A 255 7.89 -4.97 12.98
CA PHE A 255 7.67 -3.79 12.13
C PHE A 255 8.99 -3.07 11.80
N GLU A 256 9.93 -3.00 12.75
CA GLU A 256 11.29 -2.51 12.50
C GLU A 256 12.02 -3.39 11.47
N LYS A 257 11.93 -4.72 11.60
CA LYS A 257 12.48 -5.67 10.62
C LYS A 257 11.85 -5.48 9.22
N LEU A 258 10.57 -5.13 9.15
CA LEU A 258 9.87 -4.75 7.91
C LEU A 258 10.20 -3.32 7.44
N ASP A 259 11.05 -2.58 8.14
CA ASP A 259 11.34 -1.17 7.84
C ASP A 259 10.07 -0.32 7.74
N MET A 260 9.21 -0.43 8.76
CA MET A 260 7.95 0.31 8.89
C MET A 260 8.00 1.20 10.12
N GLU A 261 7.60 2.47 9.96
CA GLU A 261 7.49 3.41 11.08
C GLU A 261 6.11 3.26 11.75
N ILE A 262 6.07 2.55 12.90
CA ILE A 262 4.89 2.43 13.75
C ILE A 262 5.22 2.98 15.13
N ARG A 263 4.41 3.90 15.61
CA ARG A 263 4.57 4.56 16.92
C ARG A 263 3.58 3.97 17.92
N ASP A 264 3.91 4.00 19.20
CA ASP A 264 3.00 3.54 20.26
C ASP A 264 1.65 4.28 20.24
N ALA A 265 1.66 5.59 19.93
CA ALA A 265 0.44 6.40 19.79
C ALA A 265 -0.47 5.99 18.61
N ASP A 266 0.05 5.25 17.64
CA ASP A 266 -0.72 4.76 16.50
C ASP A 266 -1.45 3.45 16.82
N ILE A 267 -1.05 2.77 17.91
CA ILE A 267 -1.68 1.54 18.40
C ILE A 267 -2.86 1.89 19.28
N VAL A 268 -4.06 1.56 18.83
CA VAL A 268 -5.30 1.70 19.59
C VAL A 268 -6.02 0.36 19.54
N GLY A 269 -5.92 -0.42 20.63
CA GLY A 269 -6.54 -1.73 20.72
C GLY A 269 -8.06 -1.68 20.90
N GLU A 270 -8.66 -2.85 20.84
CA GLU A 270 -10.11 -3.03 21.15
C GLU A 270 -10.46 -2.44 22.52
N SER A 271 -9.57 -2.59 23.51
CA SER A 271 -9.72 -2.04 24.86
C SER A 271 -9.88 -0.53 24.92
N GLY A 272 -9.27 0.19 23.97
CA GLY A 272 -9.32 1.66 23.87
C GLY A 272 -10.73 2.22 23.62
N TYR A 273 -11.67 1.37 23.20
CA TYR A 273 -13.05 1.78 22.92
C TYR A 273 -14.04 1.33 24.00
N ASN A 274 -13.59 0.68 25.07
CA ASN A 274 -14.48 0.12 26.10
C ASN A 274 -15.45 1.14 26.68
N ASP A 275 -14.99 2.35 26.98
CA ASP A 275 -15.81 3.43 27.54
C ASP A 275 -16.90 3.93 26.55
N MET A 276 -16.76 3.65 25.27
CA MET A 276 -17.70 4.07 24.23
C MET A 276 -18.76 3.01 23.91
N LEU A 277 -18.54 1.73 24.28
CA LEU A 277 -19.36 0.62 23.83
C LEU A 277 -20.82 0.76 24.28
N ALA A 278 -21.05 1.05 25.58
CA ALA A 278 -22.38 1.20 26.14
C ALA A 278 -23.16 2.34 25.46
N GLU A 279 -22.52 3.48 25.24
CA GLU A 279 -23.13 4.62 24.56
C GLU A 279 -23.41 4.31 23.09
N THR A 280 -22.49 3.65 22.40
CA THR A 280 -22.68 3.23 21.00
C THR A 280 -23.91 2.33 20.85
N CYS A 281 -24.06 1.33 21.71
CA CYS A 281 -25.22 0.46 21.71
C CYS A 281 -26.52 1.24 22.01
N ARG A 282 -26.51 2.12 23.02
CA ARG A 282 -27.66 2.95 23.37
C ARG A 282 -28.10 3.84 22.21
N LEU A 283 -27.17 4.51 21.53
CA LEU A 283 -27.48 5.37 20.39
C LEU A 283 -28.09 4.59 19.21
N LEU A 284 -27.63 3.37 18.95
CA LEU A 284 -28.21 2.50 17.91
C LEU A 284 -29.62 2.04 18.27
N GLU A 285 -29.87 1.72 19.55
CA GLU A 285 -31.17 1.31 20.04
C GLU A 285 -32.17 2.46 20.05
N ASP A 286 -31.77 3.63 20.57
CA ASP A 286 -32.59 4.86 20.63
C ASP A 286 -32.99 5.36 19.24
N SER A 287 -32.09 5.23 18.24
CA SER A 287 -32.37 5.61 16.84
C SER A 287 -33.20 4.57 16.07
N GLY A 288 -33.45 3.39 16.65
CA GLY A 288 -34.15 2.29 16.00
C GLY A 288 -33.33 1.58 14.91
N VAL A 289 -32.03 1.88 14.77
CA VAL A 289 -31.13 1.19 13.84
C VAL A 289 -30.85 -0.23 14.31
N ALA A 290 -30.69 -0.43 15.63
CA ALA A 290 -30.62 -1.74 16.25
C ALA A 290 -31.86 -2.02 17.07
N VAL A 291 -32.27 -3.29 17.10
CA VAL A 291 -33.45 -3.76 17.84
C VAL A 291 -33.11 -4.98 18.69
N ARG A 292 -33.83 -5.15 19.81
CA ARG A 292 -33.70 -6.35 20.65
C ARG A 292 -34.35 -7.58 19.97
N SER A 293 -33.55 -8.62 19.83
CA SER A 293 -33.98 -9.92 19.28
C SER A 293 -33.37 -11.04 20.12
N GLU A 294 -34.19 -11.90 20.71
CA GLU A 294 -33.75 -13.00 21.57
C GLU A 294 -32.79 -12.57 22.70
N GLY A 295 -32.99 -11.36 23.23
CA GLY A 295 -32.17 -10.76 24.28
C GLY A 295 -30.91 -10.03 23.79
N ALA A 296 -30.49 -10.25 22.55
CA ALA A 296 -29.34 -9.55 21.93
C ALA A 296 -29.79 -8.25 21.26
N LEU A 297 -28.87 -7.27 21.12
CA LEU A 297 -29.10 -6.08 20.33
C LEU A 297 -28.54 -6.31 18.93
N CYS A 298 -29.39 -6.27 17.92
CA CYS A 298 -29.08 -6.69 16.54
C CYS A 298 -29.49 -5.64 15.52
N VAL A 299 -28.70 -5.55 14.43
CA VAL A 299 -29.07 -4.80 13.23
C VAL A 299 -29.38 -5.80 12.11
N PHE A 300 -30.55 -5.64 11.47
CA PHE A 300 -30.99 -6.49 10.37
C PHE A 300 -30.85 -5.77 9.02
N PHE A 301 -30.59 -6.57 7.98
CA PHE A 301 -30.41 -6.09 6.60
C PHE A 301 -31.32 -6.89 5.66
N ASP A 302 -31.99 -6.20 4.75
CA ASP A 302 -32.94 -6.84 3.82
C ASP A 302 -32.24 -7.71 2.76
N ASP A 303 -31.03 -7.33 2.38
CA ASP A 303 -30.23 -7.95 1.31
C ASP A 303 -29.21 -8.99 1.82
N ILE A 304 -29.08 -9.18 3.15
CA ILE A 304 -28.11 -10.13 3.73
C ILE A 304 -28.88 -11.30 4.35
N LYS A 305 -28.77 -12.46 3.69
CA LYS A 305 -29.44 -13.69 4.09
C LYS A 305 -28.45 -14.83 4.24
N GLY A 306 -28.68 -15.69 5.23
CA GLY A 306 -27.94 -16.93 5.41
C GLY A 306 -28.32 -18.01 4.39
N PRO A 307 -27.64 -19.16 4.45
CA PRO A 307 -27.94 -20.30 3.58
C PRO A 307 -29.39 -20.83 3.69
N ASP A 308 -30.02 -20.59 4.84
CA ASP A 308 -31.41 -20.95 5.13
C ASP A 308 -32.43 -19.89 4.65
N GLY A 309 -31.96 -18.84 4.00
CA GLY A 309 -32.79 -17.73 3.51
C GLY A 309 -33.24 -16.74 4.57
N LYS A 310 -32.84 -16.94 5.85
CA LYS A 310 -33.16 -16.02 6.95
C LYS A 310 -32.19 -14.85 6.98
N PRO A 311 -32.63 -13.66 7.45
CA PRO A 311 -31.74 -12.53 7.66
C PRO A 311 -30.59 -12.89 8.63
N VAL A 312 -29.35 -12.50 8.27
CA VAL A 312 -28.19 -12.61 9.16
C VAL A 312 -28.03 -11.28 9.87
N PRO A 313 -28.22 -11.21 11.20
CA PRO A 313 -28.07 -9.95 11.92
C PRO A 313 -26.61 -9.65 12.24
N LEU A 314 -26.26 -8.36 12.31
CA LEU A 314 -25.07 -7.89 12.99
C LEU A 314 -25.37 -7.80 14.48
N ILE A 315 -24.75 -8.66 15.29
CA ILE A 315 -24.92 -8.65 16.75
C ILE A 315 -23.99 -7.59 17.33
N VAL A 316 -24.56 -6.52 17.86
CA VAL A 316 -23.83 -5.43 18.50
C VAL A 316 -23.59 -5.72 19.98
N GLN A 317 -24.65 -6.18 20.68
CA GLN A 317 -24.55 -6.65 22.07
C GLN A 317 -25.18 -8.02 22.19
N LYS A 318 -24.49 -8.94 22.87
CA LYS A 318 -24.97 -10.30 23.12
C LYS A 318 -26.09 -10.32 24.16
N SER A 319 -26.82 -11.42 24.21
CA SER A 319 -27.91 -11.62 25.19
C SER A 319 -27.42 -11.65 26.65
N ASP A 320 -26.17 -11.98 26.90
CA ASP A 320 -25.51 -11.93 28.21
C ASP A 320 -25.03 -10.53 28.62
N GLY A 321 -25.26 -9.51 27.77
CA GLY A 321 -24.83 -8.14 27.97
C GLY A 321 -23.42 -7.85 27.45
N GLY A 322 -22.65 -8.85 27.01
CA GLY A 322 -21.32 -8.70 26.46
C GLY A 322 -21.32 -8.03 25.06
N TYR A 323 -20.27 -7.29 24.76
CA TYR A 323 -20.12 -6.64 23.46
C TYR A 323 -19.40 -7.56 22.47
N GLY A 324 -19.79 -7.48 21.19
CA GLY A 324 -19.10 -8.15 20.08
C GLY A 324 -18.15 -7.22 19.33
N TYR A 325 -17.41 -7.76 18.39
CA TYR A 325 -16.52 -6.99 17.49
C TYR A 325 -17.26 -5.83 16.78
N ALA A 326 -18.53 -6.01 16.44
CA ALA A 326 -19.33 -4.98 15.83
C ALA A 326 -19.46 -3.71 16.70
N ALA A 327 -19.62 -3.86 18.01
CA ALA A 327 -19.70 -2.72 18.93
C ALA A 327 -18.38 -1.94 18.97
N THR A 328 -17.26 -2.66 18.99
CA THR A 328 -15.92 -2.07 18.98
C THR A 328 -15.64 -1.34 17.67
N ASP A 329 -15.91 -1.98 16.53
CA ASP A 329 -15.73 -1.36 15.21
C ASP A 329 -16.61 -0.13 15.00
N LEU A 330 -17.87 -0.18 15.44
CA LEU A 330 -18.79 0.96 15.38
C LEU A 330 -18.35 2.11 16.31
N SER A 331 -17.81 1.79 17.49
CA SER A 331 -17.22 2.78 18.40
C SER A 331 -15.97 3.40 17.81
N ALA A 332 -15.12 2.59 17.15
CA ALA A 332 -13.95 3.09 16.43
C ALA A 332 -14.34 4.02 15.28
N ILE A 333 -15.38 3.73 14.51
CA ILE A 333 -15.89 4.64 13.47
C ILE A 333 -16.33 5.96 14.10
N ARG A 334 -17.07 5.94 15.21
CA ARG A 334 -17.48 7.16 15.90
C ARG A 334 -16.27 7.99 16.34
N ASP A 335 -15.27 7.38 16.95
CA ASP A 335 -14.04 8.07 17.36
C ASP A 335 -13.32 8.70 16.16
N ARG A 336 -13.15 7.95 15.11
CA ARG A 336 -12.45 8.40 13.89
C ARG A 336 -13.17 9.57 13.20
N VAL A 337 -14.50 9.52 13.13
CA VAL A 337 -15.29 10.58 12.48
C VAL A 337 -15.46 11.80 13.39
N PHE A 338 -15.82 11.61 14.65
CA PHE A 338 -16.19 12.74 15.50
C PHE A 338 -15.03 13.34 16.29
N ASN A 339 -14.05 12.53 16.72
CA ASN A 339 -12.89 13.01 17.46
C ASN A 339 -11.72 13.34 16.53
N LEU A 340 -11.35 12.42 15.64
CA LEU A 340 -10.25 12.62 14.69
C LEU A 340 -10.65 13.46 13.46
N LYS A 341 -11.94 13.75 13.27
CA LYS A 341 -12.46 14.54 12.13
C LYS A 341 -12.08 13.97 10.77
N ALA A 342 -12.09 12.64 10.66
CA ALA A 342 -11.74 11.97 9.43
C ALA A 342 -12.78 12.23 8.31
N ASN A 343 -12.27 12.49 7.10
CA ASN A 343 -13.04 12.54 5.86
C ASN A 343 -13.01 11.19 5.13
N SER A 344 -12.01 10.36 5.44
CA SER A 344 -11.85 9.03 4.85
C SER A 344 -11.38 8.03 5.89
N LEU A 345 -11.97 6.83 5.86
CA LEU A 345 -11.60 5.69 6.69
C LEU A 345 -11.21 4.54 5.76
N ILE A 346 -9.98 4.04 5.88
CA ILE A 346 -9.50 2.91 5.08
C ILE A 346 -9.16 1.76 6.03
N TYR A 347 -9.77 0.60 5.77
CA TYR A 347 -9.52 -0.63 6.54
C TYR A 347 -8.81 -1.65 5.65
N VAL A 348 -7.54 -1.93 5.95
CA VAL A 348 -6.73 -2.90 5.21
C VAL A 348 -6.83 -4.26 5.87
N VAL A 349 -7.80 -5.05 5.45
CA VAL A 349 -8.21 -6.28 6.12
C VAL A 349 -8.43 -7.43 5.13
N ASP A 350 -8.41 -8.66 5.66
CA ASP A 350 -8.64 -9.88 4.86
C ASP A 350 -10.03 -9.87 4.20
N ALA A 351 -10.09 -10.31 2.94
CA ALA A 351 -11.34 -10.40 2.17
C ALA A 351 -12.42 -11.26 2.85
N ARG A 352 -12.05 -12.19 3.72
CA ARG A 352 -12.98 -12.99 4.53
C ARG A 352 -13.81 -12.14 5.50
N GLN A 353 -13.37 -10.92 5.84
CA GLN A 353 -14.09 -9.98 6.71
C GLN A 353 -15.06 -9.07 5.93
N SER A 354 -15.19 -9.22 4.61
CA SER A 354 -15.95 -8.28 3.77
C SER A 354 -17.44 -8.19 4.16
N LEU A 355 -18.05 -9.30 4.54
CA LEU A 355 -19.45 -9.28 5.01
C LEU A 355 -19.59 -8.48 6.31
N HIS A 356 -18.67 -8.67 7.24
CA HIS A 356 -18.66 -7.94 8.52
C HIS A 356 -18.54 -6.42 8.26
N PHE A 357 -17.55 -5.97 7.51
CA PHE A 357 -17.36 -4.54 7.23
C PHE A 357 -18.52 -3.95 6.39
N LYS A 358 -19.10 -4.71 5.47
CA LYS A 358 -20.32 -4.29 4.76
C LYS A 358 -21.43 -3.96 5.75
N MET A 359 -21.67 -4.84 6.73
CA MET A 359 -22.71 -4.65 7.76
C MET A 359 -22.37 -3.50 8.71
N VAL A 360 -21.11 -3.38 9.15
CA VAL A 360 -20.65 -2.31 10.04
C VAL A 360 -20.80 -0.94 9.37
N PHE A 361 -20.35 -0.79 8.13
CA PHE A 361 -20.46 0.50 7.40
C PHE A 361 -21.91 0.87 7.12
N GLU A 362 -22.75 -0.10 6.76
CA GLU A 362 -24.17 0.15 6.53
C GLU A 362 -24.89 0.55 7.83
N THR A 363 -24.55 -0.09 8.95
CA THR A 363 -25.06 0.31 10.28
C THR A 363 -24.65 1.74 10.62
N ALA A 364 -23.39 2.09 10.40
CA ALA A 364 -22.89 3.43 10.68
C ALA A 364 -23.54 4.51 9.78
N ARG A 365 -23.85 4.18 8.51
CA ARG A 365 -24.63 5.07 7.62
C ARG A 365 -26.05 5.28 8.10
N ARG A 366 -26.75 4.21 8.48
CA ARG A 366 -28.12 4.30 9.03
C ARG A 366 -28.17 5.11 10.33
N ALA A 367 -27.10 5.03 11.13
CA ALA A 367 -26.96 5.82 12.36
C ALA A 367 -26.56 7.28 12.10
N GLY A 368 -26.29 7.68 10.83
CA GLY A 368 -25.84 9.03 10.47
C GLY A 368 -24.39 9.33 10.84
N TRP A 369 -23.60 8.31 11.20
CA TRP A 369 -22.18 8.48 11.55
C TRP A 369 -21.28 8.52 10.31
N LEU A 370 -21.63 7.82 9.25
CA LEU A 370 -21.02 7.92 7.93
C LEU A 370 -22.01 8.64 6.99
N ASN A 371 -21.82 9.94 6.82
CA ASN A 371 -22.59 10.76 5.88
C ASN A 371 -21.85 10.85 4.52
N ASP A 372 -22.38 11.65 3.59
CA ASP A 372 -21.82 11.80 2.24
C ASP A 372 -20.42 12.45 2.23
N ASP A 373 -20.03 13.16 3.31
CA ASP A 373 -18.74 13.81 3.45
C ASP A 373 -17.64 12.85 3.97
N VAL A 374 -18.02 11.67 4.48
CA VAL A 374 -17.10 10.68 5.05
C VAL A 374 -17.14 9.38 4.26
N LYS A 375 -16.01 9.06 3.61
CA LYS A 375 -15.85 7.83 2.85
C LYS A 375 -15.30 6.73 3.75
N ALA A 376 -15.94 5.57 3.79
CA ALA A 376 -15.42 4.36 4.42
C ALA A 376 -15.14 3.31 3.35
N TYR A 377 -13.92 2.82 3.31
CA TYR A 377 -13.44 1.90 2.29
C TYR A 377 -12.75 0.69 2.92
N GLN A 378 -13.14 -0.51 2.52
CA GLN A 378 -12.42 -1.73 2.83
C GLN A 378 -11.43 -2.03 1.71
N LEU A 379 -10.14 -1.89 1.98
CA LEU A 379 -9.09 -2.37 1.12
C LEU A 379 -8.86 -3.86 1.44
N ALA A 380 -9.70 -4.69 0.82
CA ALA A 380 -9.69 -6.12 1.04
C ALA A 380 -8.49 -6.78 0.36
N PHE A 381 -7.79 -7.67 1.08
CA PHE A 381 -6.69 -8.40 0.48
C PHE A 381 -6.94 -9.91 0.46
N GLY A 382 -6.35 -10.57 -0.56
CA GLY A 382 -6.42 -12.03 -0.75
C GLY A 382 -5.41 -12.78 0.11
N THR A 383 -5.30 -14.08 -0.14
CA THR A 383 -4.50 -15.03 0.62
C THR A 383 -3.09 -15.18 0.05
N VAL A 384 -2.10 -15.35 0.93
CA VAL A 384 -0.75 -15.79 0.55
C VAL A 384 -0.76 -17.30 0.38
N LEU A 385 -0.39 -17.76 -0.81
CA LEU A 385 -0.38 -19.19 -1.18
C LEU A 385 1.04 -19.72 -1.21
N GLY A 386 1.18 -21.00 -0.89
CA GLY A 386 2.42 -21.75 -1.13
C GLY A 386 2.62 -22.11 -2.61
N LYS A 387 3.76 -22.74 -2.92
CA LYS A 387 4.07 -23.23 -4.29
C LYS A 387 3.01 -24.19 -4.83
N ASP A 388 2.32 -24.92 -3.94
CA ASP A 388 1.24 -25.87 -4.24
C ASP A 388 -0.13 -25.20 -4.50
N GLY A 389 -0.22 -23.87 -4.38
CA GLY A 389 -1.45 -23.10 -4.57
C GLY A 389 -2.44 -23.19 -3.41
N LYS A 390 -2.04 -23.75 -2.26
CA LYS A 390 -2.82 -23.76 -1.03
C LYS A 390 -2.36 -22.65 -0.10
N PRO A 391 -3.15 -22.25 0.93
CA PRO A 391 -2.70 -21.30 1.93
C PRO A 391 -1.32 -21.67 2.49
N PHE A 392 -0.43 -20.69 2.56
CA PHE A 392 0.96 -20.89 2.94
C PHE A 392 1.07 -21.38 4.39
N LYS A 393 1.58 -22.61 4.56
CA LYS A 393 1.70 -23.29 5.84
C LYS A 393 3.04 -24.02 5.95
N THR A 394 3.45 -24.34 7.19
CA THR A 394 4.57 -25.25 7.44
C THR A 394 4.25 -26.67 6.97
N ARG A 395 5.26 -27.55 6.90
CA ARG A 395 5.07 -28.98 6.56
C ARG A 395 4.13 -29.70 7.54
N GLU A 396 4.06 -29.23 8.78
CA GLU A 396 3.21 -29.75 9.85
C GLU A 396 1.77 -29.21 9.80
N GLY A 397 1.49 -28.28 8.84
CA GLY A 397 0.18 -27.69 8.62
C GLY A 397 -0.10 -26.45 9.48
N GLU A 398 0.87 -25.97 10.24
CA GLU A 398 0.77 -24.73 11.01
C GLU A 398 1.00 -23.49 10.13
N THR A 399 0.55 -22.34 10.60
CA THR A 399 0.80 -21.05 9.94
C THR A 399 2.27 -20.66 10.10
N VAL A 400 2.91 -20.21 9.01
CA VAL A 400 4.33 -19.80 9.05
C VAL A 400 4.47 -18.50 9.85
N ARG A 401 5.40 -18.50 10.80
CA ARG A 401 5.75 -17.30 11.58
C ARG A 401 6.33 -16.23 10.64
N LEU A 402 5.90 -15.01 10.83
CA LEU A 402 6.35 -13.91 9.97
C LEU A 402 7.86 -13.64 10.14
N VAL A 403 8.36 -13.70 11.37
CA VAL A 403 9.79 -13.49 11.68
C VAL A 403 10.66 -14.47 10.92
N ASP A 404 10.36 -15.78 10.99
CA ASP A 404 11.16 -16.83 10.35
C ASP A 404 11.21 -16.63 8.83
N LEU A 405 10.09 -16.20 8.23
CA LEU A 405 10.00 -15.91 6.82
C LEU A 405 10.87 -14.72 6.41
N LEU A 406 10.87 -13.65 7.23
CA LEU A 406 11.70 -12.48 6.99
C LEU A 406 13.18 -12.79 7.13
N ASP A 407 13.57 -13.57 8.15
CA ASP A 407 14.96 -14.00 8.35
C ASP A 407 15.45 -14.87 7.19
N GLU A 408 14.65 -15.81 6.72
CA GLU A 408 15.00 -16.62 5.53
C GLU A 408 15.18 -15.75 4.27
N ALA A 409 14.34 -14.71 4.09
CA ALA A 409 14.48 -13.78 2.98
C ALA A 409 15.80 -12.97 3.07
N ILE A 410 16.16 -12.50 4.27
CA ILE A 410 17.41 -11.78 4.53
C ILE A 410 18.63 -12.66 4.27
N ASP A 411 18.62 -13.91 4.75
CA ASP A 411 19.71 -14.86 4.58
C ASP A 411 19.97 -15.17 3.09
N ARG A 412 18.91 -15.42 2.34
CA ARG A 412 18.99 -15.66 0.89
C ARG A 412 19.50 -14.44 0.12
N ALA A 413 18.99 -13.27 0.45
CA ALA A 413 19.45 -12.03 -0.16
C ALA A 413 20.91 -11.72 0.19
N SER A 414 21.34 -11.96 1.43
CA SER A 414 22.73 -11.81 1.86
C SER A 414 23.69 -12.72 1.08
N ALA A 415 23.24 -13.96 0.79
CA ALA A 415 24.02 -14.88 -0.06
C ALA A 415 24.17 -14.34 -1.50
N VAL A 416 23.11 -13.78 -2.09
CA VAL A 416 23.15 -13.15 -3.42
C VAL A 416 24.06 -11.93 -3.43
N VAL A 417 23.97 -11.05 -2.42
CA VAL A 417 24.83 -9.87 -2.30
C VAL A 417 26.30 -10.26 -2.18
N ARG A 418 26.62 -11.26 -1.34
CA ARG A 418 27.99 -11.77 -1.15
C ARG A 418 28.60 -12.33 -2.43
N GLU A 419 27.80 -13.01 -3.25
CA GLU A 419 28.25 -13.55 -4.54
C GLU A 419 28.61 -12.42 -5.54
N LYS A 420 27.86 -11.33 -5.54
CA LYS A 420 27.98 -10.25 -6.53
C LYS A 420 28.95 -9.15 -6.13
N ALA A 421 29.08 -8.85 -4.86
CA ALA A 421 29.88 -7.74 -4.36
C ALA A 421 31.03 -8.25 -3.47
N GLN A 422 32.13 -8.64 -4.10
CA GLN A 422 33.32 -9.22 -3.42
C GLN A 422 34.13 -8.20 -2.61
N ASP A 423 33.85 -6.90 -2.75
CA ASP A 423 34.55 -5.81 -2.08
C ASP A 423 33.82 -5.26 -0.84
N LEU A 424 32.70 -5.89 -0.44
CA LEU A 424 31.94 -5.49 0.72
C LEU A 424 32.40 -6.22 1.99
N SER A 425 32.38 -5.51 3.12
CA SER A 425 32.56 -6.09 4.44
C SER A 425 31.33 -6.94 4.85
N GLU A 426 31.52 -7.87 5.80
CA GLU A 426 30.40 -8.68 6.33
C GLU A 426 29.27 -7.82 6.93
N GLY A 427 29.58 -6.69 7.55
CA GLY A 427 28.59 -5.75 8.06
C GLY A 427 27.76 -5.11 6.93
N GLU A 428 28.43 -4.69 5.85
CA GLU A 428 27.75 -4.15 4.67
C GLU A 428 26.91 -5.22 3.96
N ILE A 429 27.38 -6.46 3.90
CA ILE A 429 26.61 -7.58 3.33
C ILE A 429 25.34 -7.83 4.15
N ALA A 430 25.44 -7.84 5.48
CA ALA A 430 24.30 -8.03 6.37
C ALA A 430 23.25 -6.90 6.21
N GLU A 431 23.70 -5.63 6.18
CA GLU A 431 22.83 -4.48 5.99
C GLU A 431 22.12 -4.54 4.64
N ARG A 432 22.85 -4.79 3.57
CA ARG A 432 22.28 -4.84 2.21
C ARG A 432 21.44 -6.07 1.98
N GLY A 433 21.84 -7.21 2.59
CA GLY A 433 21.04 -8.43 2.61
C GLY A 433 19.66 -8.17 3.23
N ALA A 434 19.60 -7.43 4.34
CA ALA A 434 18.34 -7.02 4.95
C ALA A 434 17.53 -6.10 4.02
N GLN A 435 18.14 -5.05 3.46
CA GLN A 435 17.47 -4.13 2.53
C GLN A 435 16.92 -4.83 1.29
N VAL A 436 17.68 -5.78 0.73
CA VAL A 436 17.28 -6.54 -0.46
C VAL A 436 16.24 -7.60 -0.13
N GLY A 437 16.42 -8.36 0.95
CA GLY A 437 15.51 -9.43 1.36
C GLY A 437 14.13 -8.91 1.75
N ILE A 438 14.09 -7.89 2.59
CA ILE A 438 12.83 -7.23 2.99
C ILE A 438 12.17 -6.55 1.78
N GLY A 439 12.96 -5.86 0.96
CA GLY A 439 12.46 -5.28 -0.30
C GLY A 439 11.83 -6.32 -1.22
N ALA A 440 12.43 -7.51 -1.35
CA ALA A 440 11.92 -8.59 -2.17
C ALA A 440 10.55 -9.11 -1.69
N VAL A 441 10.40 -9.29 -0.38
CA VAL A 441 9.12 -9.71 0.23
C VAL A 441 8.04 -8.64 0.04
N LYS A 442 8.33 -7.38 0.33
CA LYS A 442 7.40 -6.25 0.13
C LYS A 442 6.97 -6.13 -1.33
N TYR A 443 7.91 -6.15 -2.25
CA TYR A 443 7.64 -6.02 -3.68
C TYR A 443 6.74 -7.13 -4.21
N ALA A 444 7.01 -8.36 -3.84
CA ALA A 444 6.22 -9.51 -4.28
C ALA A 444 4.75 -9.41 -3.86
N ASP A 445 4.48 -8.92 -2.65
CA ASP A 445 3.13 -8.64 -2.19
C ASP A 445 2.49 -7.48 -2.96
N LEU A 446 3.22 -6.35 -3.08
CA LEU A 446 2.72 -5.12 -3.68
C LEU A 446 2.59 -5.17 -5.20
N SER A 447 3.28 -6.09 -5.89
CA SER A 447 3.18 -6.27 -7.34
C SER A 447 1.87 -6.94 -7.76
N THR A 448 1.15 -7.52 -6.82
CA THR A 448 -0.16 -8.12 -7.05
C THR A 448 -1.25 -7.18 -6.53
N SER A 449 -2.33 -6.99 -7.31
CA SER A 449 -3.51 -6.25 -6.83
C SER A 449 -3.99 -6.80 -5.48
N ALA A 450 -4.29 -5.92 -4.52
CA ALA A 450 -4.59 -6.30 -3.14
C ALA A 450 -5.63 -7.43 -3.02
N ASN A 451 -6.71 -7.38 -3.81
CA ASN A 451 -7.81 -8.35 -3.78
C ASN A 451 -7.48 -9.73 -4.39
N ARG A 452 -6.28 -9.91 -4.94
CA ARG A 452 -5.85 -11.19 -5.52
C ARG A 452 -4.95 -11.94 -4.56
N ASP A 453 -5.03 -13.28 -4.65
CA ASP A 453 -4.07 -14.17 -4.01
C ASP A 453 -2.74 -14.13 -4.77
N TYR A 454 -1.62 -14.35 -4.08
CA TYR A 454 -0.33 -14.52 -4.71
C TYR A 454 0.45 -15.69 -4.11
N LYS A 455 1.38 -16.25 -4.90
CA LYS A 455 2.25 -17.35 -4.46
C LYS A 455 3.52 -16.79 -3.84
N PHE A 456 3.82 -17.24 -2.63
CA PHE A 456 5.06 -16.93 -1.94
C PHE A 456 6.17 -17.89 -2.39
N ASP A 457 7.16 -17.36 -3.09
CA ASP A 457 8.33 -18.11 -3.56
C ASP A 457 9.60 -17.26 -3.40
N LEU A 458 10.34 -17.48 -2.32
CA LEU A 458 11.55 -16.73 -2.01
C LEU A 458 12.63 -16.85 -3.11
N ASP A 459 12.77 -18.00 -3.77
CA ASP A 459 13.75 -18.17 -4.83
C ASP A 459 13.48 -17.23 -6.01
N GLN A 460 12.19 -17.04 -6.32
CA GLN A 460 11.77 -16.10 -7.36
C GLN A 460 11.89 -14.64 -6.88
N MET A 461 11.51 -14.36 -5.63
CA MET A 461 11.50 -13.00 -5.06
C MET A 461 12.89 -12.36 -5.00
N VAL A 462 13.93 -13.12 -4.65
CA VAL A 462 15.32 -12.64 -4.58
C VAL A 462 16.08 -12.76 -5.91
N SER A 463 15.40 -13.11 -6.99
CA SER A 463 16.02 -13.22 -8.33
C SER A 463 16.43 -11.85 -8.86
N LEU A 464 17.62 -11.80 -9.47
CA LEU A 464 18.14 -10.61 -10.18
C LEU A 464 17.43 -10.33 -11.51
N ASN A 465 16.60 -11.27 -11.99
CA ASN A 465 15.90 -11.17 -13.25
C ASN A 465 14.39 -11.27 -13.04
N GLY A 466 13.65 -10.57 -13.88
CA GLY A 466 12.19 -10.54 -13.83
C GLY A 466 11.63 -9.40 -13.00
N ASP A 467 10.35 -9.49 -12.70
CA ASP A 467 9.60 -8.46 -11.95
C ASP A 467 9.82 -8.62 -10.44
N THR A 468 10.97 -8.10 -9.97
CA THR A 468 11.43 -8.19 -8.58
C THR A 468 12.04 -6.87 -8.12
N SER A 469 11.98 -6.57 -6.80
CA SER A 469 12.68 -5.39 -6.27
C SER A 469 14.18 -5.48 -6.46
N VAL A 470 14.74 -6.68 -6.44
CA VAL A 470 16.18 -6.92 -6.62
C VAL A 470 16.64 -6.40 -7.99
N TYR A 471 15.85 -6.63 -9.04
CA TYR A 471 16.11 -6.09 -10.36
C TYR A 471 16.10 -4.54 -10.36
N LEU A 472 15.14 -3.92 -9.67
CA LEU A 472 15.04 -2.46 -9.55
C LEU A 472 16.21 -1.88 -8.74
N GLN A 473 16.54 -2.48 -7.61
CA GLN A 473 17.65 -2.07 -6.76
C GLN A 473 18.99 -2.20 -7.49
N TYR A 474 19.14 -3.25 -8.30
CA TYR A 474 20.32 -3.42 -9.14
C TYR A 474 20.42 -2.38 -10.26
N ALA A 475 19.30 -2.03 -10.89
CA ALA A 475 19.24 -0.93 -11.87
C ALA A 475 19.67 0.39 -11.22
N TYR A 476 19.14 0.70 -10.04
CA TYR A 476 19.53 1.88 -9.27
C TYR A 476 21.03 1.90 -8.93
N ALA A 477 21.57 0.83 -8.36
CA ALA A 477 22.98 0.73 -8.01
C ALA A 477 23.91 0.87 -9.23
N ARG A 478 23.50 0.34 -10.39
CA ARG A 478 24.21 0.50 -11.67
C ARG A 478 24.25 1.97 -12.09
N ILE A 479 23.14 2.70 -12.01
CA ILE A 479 23.11 4.13 -12.30
C ILE A 479 24.06 4.87 -11.36
N GLN A 480 24.02 4.61 -10.07
CA GLN A 480 24.93 5.24 -9.09
C GLN A 480 26.40 4.97 -9.42
N SER A 481 26.72 3.77 -9.91
CA SER A 481 28.07 3.45 -10.37
C SER A 481 28.51 4.28 -11.59
N ILE A 482 27.60 4.52 -12.52
CA ILE A 482 27.89 5.38 -13.71
C ILE A 482 28.11 6.82 -13.27
N LEU A 483 27.27 7.37 -12.41
CA LEU A 483 27.39 8.72 -11.90
C LEU A 483 28.73 8.93 -11.15
N ARG A 484 29.15 7.95 -10.34
CA ARG A 484 30.47 7.97 -9.68
C ARG A 484 31.63 7.92 -10.70
N LYS A 485 31.52 7.11 -11.75
CA LYS A 485 32.55 7.00 -12.80
C LYS A 485 32.65 8.24 -13.70
N ALA A 486 31.62 9.06 -13.74
CA ALA A 486 31.63 10.33 -14.49
C ALA A 486 32.63 11.36 -13.92
N GLY A 487 33.05 11.21 -12.65
CA GLY A 487 34.05 12.05 -12.00
C GLY A 487 33.61 13.51 -11.91
N GLU A 488 34.28 14.41 -12.65
CA GLU A 488 33.99 15.84 -12.63
C GLU A 488 32.88 16.26 -13.61
N VAL A 489 32.48 15.38 -14.54
CA VAL A 489 31.39 15.67 -15.48
C VAL A 489 30.06 15.69 -14.72
N ARG A 490 29.33 16.78 -14.87
CA ARG A 490 28.06 16.98 -14.19
C ARG A 490 26.86 16.64 -15.10
N PRO A 491 25.82 16.00 -14.58
CA PRO A 491 24.56 15.87 -15.31
C PRO A 491 23.99 17.25 -15.67
N ALA A 492 23.65 17.44 -16.95
CA ALA A 492 22.99 18.66 -17.42
C ALA A 492 22.01 18.34 -18.55
N ALA A 493 20.86 18.98 -18.54
CA ALA A 493 19.87 18.86 -19.61
C ALA A 493 20.23 19.71 -20.79
N HIS A 494 20.19 19.13 -22.00
CA HIS A 494 20.48 19.76 -23.26
C HIS A 494 19.28 19.68 -24.22
N PRO A 495 18.30 20.61 -24.10
CA PRO A 495 17.07 20.57 -24.92
C PRO A 495 17.29 20.78 -26.43
N GLU A 496 18.47 21.25 -26.83
CA GLU A 496 18.86 21.44 -28.21
C GLU A 496 19.27 20.14 -28.92
N LEU A 497 19.47 19.06 -28.18
CA LEU A 497 19.90 17.78 -28.76
C LEU A 497 18.71 16.97 -29.28
N ASP A 498 18.92 16.32 -30.43
CA ASP A 498 18.05 15.23 -30.86
C ASP A 498 18.28 14.00 -29.99
N LEU A 499 17.20 13.39 -29.52
CA LEU A 499 17.23 12.23 -28.66
C LEU A 499 17.18 10.92 -29.47
N HIS A 500 18.00 9.96 -29.10
CA HIS A 500 17.85 8.58 -29.58
C HIS A 500 16.48 8.00 -29.12
N GLU A 501 15.93 7.07 -29.88
CA GLU A 501 14.64 6.43 -29.57
C GLU A 501 14.57 5.88 -28.12
N ALA A 502 15.65 5.25 -27.63
CA ALA A 502 15.73 4.75 -26.27
C ALA A 502 15.78 5.87 -25.20
N GLU A 503 16.41 7.01 -25.51
CA GLU A 503 16.41 8.20 -24.64
C GLU A 503 15.00 8.80 -24.55
N ARG A 504 14.28 8.90 -25.68
CA ARG A 504 12.90 9.36 -25.74
C ARG A 504 11.96 8.48 -24.91
N ALA A 505 12.03 7.16 -25.15
CA ALA A 505 11.17 6.19 -24.45
C ALA A 505 11.36 6.25 -22.92
N LEU A 506 12.62 6.34 -22.47
CA LEU A 506 12.97 6.49 -21.05
C LEU A 506 12.44 7.83 -20.50
N GLY A 507 12.71 8.94 -21.18
CA GLY A 507 12.31 10.28 -20.76
C GLY A 507 10.79 10.43 -20.63
N LEU A 508 10.04 9.95 -21.61
CA LEU A 508 8.59 9.95 -21.58
C LEU A 508 8.01 9.09 -20.44
N HIS A 509 8.68 7.98 -20.10
CA HIS A 509 8.24 7.15 -18.99
C HIS A 509 8.53 7.80 -17.64
N VAL A 510 9.68 8.45 -17.47
CA VAL A 510 9.99 9.26 -16.29
C VAL A 510 8.95 10.39 -16.10
N ASP A 511 8.52 11.04 -17.18
CA ASP A 511 7.50 12.08 -17.13
C ASP A 511 6.16 11.60 -16.56
N ALA A 512 5.80 10.35 -16.76
CA ALA A 512 4.55 9.75 -16.26
C ALA A 512 4.55 9.46 -14.74
N PHE A 513 5.65 9.70 -14.02
CA PHE A 513 5.77 9.38 -12.58
C PHE A 513 4.69 10.05 -11.73
N ALA A 514 4.50 11.35 -11.90
CA ALA A 514 3.54 12.10 -11.09
C ALA A 514 2.09 11.61 -11.28
N GLU A 515 1.71 11.28 -12.50
CA GLU A 515 0.40 10.73 -12.83
C GLU A 515 0.20 9.34 -12.23
N THR A 516 1.24 8.49 -12.30
CA THR A 516 1.21 7.16 -11.70
C THR A 516 1.06 7.22 -10.18
N VAL A 517 1.79 8.13 -9.51
CA VAL A 517 1.66 8.34 -8.06
C VAL A 517 0.24 8.80 -7.70
N ALA A 518 -0.30 9.77 -8.43
CA ALA A 518 -1.65 10.28 -8.20
C ALA A 518 -2.71 9.17 -8.38
N GLU A 519 -2.58 8.36 -9.43
CA GLU A 519 -3.48 7.23 -9.69
C GLU A 519 -3.37 6.16 -8.61
N ALA A 520 -2.15 5.77 -8.23
CA ALA A 520 -1.90 4.78 -7.17
C ALA A 520 -2.44 5.24 -5.81
N ALA A 521 -2.29 6.52 -5.47
CA ALA A 521 -2.84 7.10 -4.24
C ALA A 521 -4.37 7.15 -4.25
N THR A 522 -4.99 7.60 -5.36
CA THR A 522 -6.45 7.72 -5.48
C THR A 522 -7.16 6.37 -5.44
N GLU A 523 -6.56 5.35 -6.01
CA GLU A 523 -7.14 4.00 -6.10
C GLU A 523 -6.65 3.07 -4.97
N TYR A 524 -5.77 3.53 -4.08
CA TYR A 524 -5.12 2.71 -3.05
C TYR A 524 -4.46 1.48 -3.65
N ALA A 525 -3.73 1.67 -4.76
CA ALA A 525 -3.26 0.62 -5.65
C ALA A 525 -1.73 0.61 -5.83
N PRO A 526 -0.94 0.17 -4.82
CA PRO A 526 0.52 0.12 -4.91
C PRO A 526 1.06 -0.68 -6.10
N HIS A 527 0.31 -1.69 -6.60
CA HIS A 527 0.70 -2.48 -7.76
C HIS A 527 0.86 -1.66 -9.06
N LYS A 528 0.27 -0.48 -9.15
CA LYS A 528 0.51 0.45 -10.25
C LYS A 528 1.92 1.04 -10.20
N MET A 529 2.42 1.30 -8.99
CA MET A 529 3.80 1.76 -8.79
C MET A 529 4.81 0.67 -9.11
N THR A 530 4.57 -0.58 -8.71
CA THR A 530 5.48 -1.69 -9.05
C THR A 530 5.57 -1.90 -10.55
N ALA A 531 4.43 -1.91 -11.25
CA ALA A 531 4.38 -2.03 -12.71
C ALA A 531 5.12 -0.88 -13.41
N TYR A 532 4.93 0.35 -12.93
CA TYR A 532 5.64 1.52 -13.44
C TYR A 532 7.16 1.41 -13.25
N LEU A 533 7.62 1.03 -12.06
CA LEU A 533 9.03 0.92 -11.72
C LEU A 533 9.72 -0.21 -12.51
N TYR A 534 9.06 -1.33 -12.68
CA TYR A 534 9.57 -2.42 -13.51
C TYR A 534 9.77 -1.98 -14.97
N GLN A 535 8.78 -1.29 -15.54
CA GLN A 535 8.90 -0.73 -16.89
C GLN A 535 10.01 0.33 -16.98
N LEU A 536 10.15 1.18 -15.95
CA LEU A 536 11.23 2.17 -15.88
C LEU A 536 12.62 1.52 -15.92
N ALA A 537 12.83 0.50 -15.10
CA ALA A 537 14.10 -0.23 -15.07
C ALA A 537 14.38 -0.97 -16.39
N SER A 538 13.35 -1.51 -17.05
CA SER A 538 13.45 -2.16 -18.34
C SER A 538 13.83 -1.18 -19.46
N LEU A 539 13.22 0.00 -19.48
CA LEU A 539 13.55 1.07 -20.42
C LEU A 539 14.95 1.63 -20.16
N TYR A 540 15.34 1.78 -18.90
CA TYR A 540 16.70 2.15 -18.55
C TYR A 540 17.73 1.13 -19.04
N THR A 541 17.44 -0.17 -18.91
CA THR A 541 18.34 -1.22 -19.43
C THR A 541 18.51 -1.09 -20.95
N THR A 542 17.41 -0.87 -21.68
CA THR A 542 17.45 -0.64 -23.14
C THR A 542 18.24 0.61 -23.51
N PHE A 543 18.05 1.70 -22.76
CA PHE A 543 18.82 2.94 -22.93
C PHE A 543 20.32 2.70 -22.70
N TYR A 544 20.67 2.02 -21.61
CA TYR A 544 22.06 1.74 -21.26
C TYR A 544 22.79 0.92 -22.35
N ASP A 545 22.09 -0.05 -22.92
CA ASP A 545 22.65 -0.92 -23.96
C ASP A 545 22.82 -0.21 -25.30
N LYS A 546 21.89 0.69 -25.67
CA LYS A 546 21.90 1.38 -26.97
C LYS A 546 22.61 2.71 -26.96
N CYS A 547 22.72 3.38 -25.83
CA CYS A 547 23.23 4.75 -25.69
C CYS A 547 24.43 4.79 -24.73
N PRO A 548 25.66 4.61 -25.19
CA PRO A 548 26.85 4.70 -24.34
C PRO A 548 26.91 6.05 -23.61
N VAL A 549 26.83 6.04 -22.26
CA VAL A 549 26.69 7.26 -21.47
C VAL A 549 28.01 8.04 -21.46
N LEU A 550 29.10 7.42 -20.94
CA LEU A 550 30.41 8.08 -20.77
C LEU A 550 31.26 8.11 -22.05
N LYS A 551 30.81 7.48 -23.12
CA LYS A 551 31.49 7.38 -24.41
C LYS A 551 30.61 7.92 -25.55
N ALA A 552 29.73 8.88 -25.26
CA ALA A 552 28.97 9.57 -26.29
C ALA A 552 29.87 10.43 -27.18
N GLU A 553 29.39 10.83 -28.35
CA GLU A 553 30.16 11.52 -29.38
C GLU A 553 30.57 12.93 -28.97
N THR A 554 29.73 13.63 -28.20
CA THR A 554 29.99 15.02 -27.78
C THR A 554 29.85 15.17 -26.24
N PRO A 555 30.54 16.15 -25.63
CA PRO A 555 30.38 16.45 -24.22
C PRO A 555 28.93 16.72 -23.82
N ALA A 556 28.17 17.46 -24.63
CA ALA A 556 26.77 17.75 -24.37
C ALA A 556 25.89 16.46 -24.33
N GLN A 557 26.18 15.48 -25.21
CA GLN A 557 25.51 14.19 -25.16
C GLN A 557 25.89 13.40 -23.90
N VAL A 558 27.16 13.45 -23.44
CA VAL A 558 27.55 12.82 -22.16
C VAL A 558 26.80 13.44 -21.00
N GLU A 559 26.74 14.76 -20.90
CA GLU A 559 26.04 15.50 -19.86
C GLU A 559 24.55 15.21 -19.87
N ASN A 560 23.90 15.18 -21.05
CA ASN A 560 22.47 14.89 -21.20
C ASN A 560 22.12 13.43 -20.83
N ARG A 561 22.98 12.47 -21.20
CA ARG A 561 22.80 11.06 -20.82
C ARG A 561 23.04 10.83 -19.34
N LEU A 562 23.99 11.55 -18.73
CA LEU A 562 24.15 11.56 -17.26
C LEU A 562 22.93 12.19 -16.58
N PHE A 563 22.35 13.24 -17.16
CA PHE A 563 21.11 13.82 -16.66
C PHE A 563 19.93 12.82 -16.70
N LEU A 564 19.78 12.08 -17.80
CA LEU A 564 18.77 11.00 -17.88
C LEU A 564 19.04 9.89 -16.84
N CYS A 565 20.30 9.53 -16.60
CA CYS A 565 20.67 8.61 -15.53
C CYS A 565 20.27 9.16 -14.15
N ASP A 566 20.60 10.41 -13.83
CA ASP A 566 20.32 11.05 -12.55
C ASP A 566 18.80 11.10 -12.27
N VAL A 567 18.02 11.61 -13.21
CA VAL A 567 16.56 11.72 -13.04
C VAL A 567 15.90 10.33 -12.96
N THR A 568 16.41 9.34 -13.68
CA THR A 568 15.93 7.95 -13.58
C THR A 568 16.24 7.36 -12.21
N ALA A 569 17.46 7.55 -11.68
CA ALA A 569 17.82 7.09 -10.34
C ALA A 569 16.93 7.71 -9.25
N ARG A 570 16.71 9.01 -9.33
CA ARG A 570 15.84 9.73 -8.39
C ARG A 570 14.39 9.23 -8.47
N THR A 571 13.90 8.92 -9.67
CA THR A 571 12.55 8.36 -9.87
C THR A 571 12.43 6.93 -9.32
N LEU A 572 13.44 6.08 -9.56
CA LEU A 572 13.50 4.73 -8.97
C LEU A 572 13.55 4.80 -7.44
N HIS A 573 14.40 5.66 -6.89
CA HIS A 573 14.55 5.86 -5.45
C HIS A 573 13.23 6.30 -4.81
N GLN A 574 12.63 7.36 -5.33
CA GLN A 574 11.37 7.88 -4.79
C GLN A 574 10.23 6.88 -4.94
N GLY A 575 10.12 6.22 -6.10
CA GLY A 575 9.06 5.23 -6.33
C GLY A 575 9.21 3.99 -5.42
N MET A 576 10.43 3.50 -5.20
CA MET A 576 10.67 2.41 -4.25
C MET A 576 10.42 2.85 -2.80
N ALA A 577 10.77 4.08 -2.42
CA ALA A 577 10.47 4.61 -1.09
C ALA A 577 8.97 4.65 -0.81
N LEU A 578 8.13 4.97 -1.81
CA LEU A 578 6.66 4.92 -1.68
C LEU A 578 6.11 3.50 -1.48
N LEU A 579 6.90 2.49 -1.79
CA LEU A 579 6.61 1.08 -1.51
C LEU A 579 7.27 0.58 -0.21
N GLY A 580 7.94 1.47 0.53
CA GLY A 580 8.72 1.11 1.72
C GLY A 580 9.94 0.24 1.41
N ILE A 581 10.54 0.38 0.21
CA ILE A 581 11.68 -0.41 -0.25
C ILE A 581 12.94 0.46 -0.30
N ARG A 582 14.00 0.02 0.37
CA ARG A 582 15.30 0.70 0.38
C ARG A 582 16.06 0.53 -0.93
N THR A 583 16.86 1.53 -1.26
CA THR A 583 17.68 1.57 -2.47
C THR A 583 19.17 1.68 -2.14
N PRO A 584 19.87 0.55 -1.98
CA PRO A 584 21.31 0.58 -1.74
C PRO A 584 22.06 1.13 -2.95
N GLU A 585 23.03 2.04 -2.72
CA GLU A 585 23.82 2.64 -3.79
C GLU A 585 24.87 1.67 -4.41
N ARG A 586 25.17 0.58 -3.71
CA ARG A 586 26.13 -0.45 -4.13
C ARG A 586 25.54 -1.82 -3.77
N LEU A 587 25.46 -2.67 -4.74
CA LEU A 587 25.06 -4.07 -4.66
C LEU A 587 26.05 -4.96 -5.39
#